data_335a3b946210b5b2b8b7d3570f77b675
#
_entry.id   335a3b946210b5b2b8b7d3570f77b675
#
_cell.length_a   1.000
_cell.length_b   1.000
_cell.length_c   1.000
_cell.angle_alpha   90.00
_cell.angle_beta   90.00
_cell.angle_gamma   90.00
#
_symmetry.space_group_name_H-M   'P 1'
#
loop_
_entity.id
_entity.type
_entity.pdbx_description
1 polymer ?
#
loop_
_entity_poly.entity_id
_entity_poly.type
_entity_poly.pdbx_seq_one_letter_code
_entity_poly.pdbx_strand_id
1 'polypeptide(L)'
;GNHDVELYWPSVQRRVCEALGVPSPANIIEEEEDEPVVFCSWFYLSGGDTYISHGHQYDPNCVVRDPVDPLVEVYGNPRVRLPFGDIAARYMLNGMGYFNPHQSENYIMSAGAYLRFFFRYMLKTQPLLLWTWFWGAYATLWISLRTHWLHPMRDPLLVDDKVRSIALRSQATPSMVRKLNALHVPAATNNPLRIARELWLDRAFFLLSALFLAWQVVLHVNIAWPISPFWVFVPALIFMLPYVPYAASIRPTVFQTPLLNERLADLIFKITGARRVVFGHTHEPKCEQVGPVTLLNGGFWSMAFSDPECTVRLGEQTFVWIRPSSESTSRTAELCEWKTAEETPVRAVCVEPAHESKMQPGQTLQETGRGLA
;
A
#
# COMPACT_ATOMS: atom_id res chain seq x y z
N GLY A 1 2.09 -7.69 6.08
CA GLY A 1 1.67 -6.75 5.05
C GLY A 1 0.33 -7.10 4.44
N ASN A 2 -0.19 -6.23 3.56
CA ASN A 2 -1.46 -6.50 2.88
C ASN A 2 -1.37 -7.69 1.91
N HIS A 3 -0.19 -7.97 1.36
CA HIS A 3 0.06 -9.14 0.53
C HIS A 3 0.36 -10.41 1.32
N ASP A 4 0.49 -10.32 2.64
CA ASP A 4 0.82 -11.43 3.55
C ASP A 4 -0.36 -11.83 4.42
N VAL A 5 -1.58 -11.56 3.97
CA VAL A 5 -2.81 -11.84 4.74
C VAL A 5 -3.00 -13.32 5.05
N GLU A 6 -2.38 -14.20 4.28
CA GLU A 6 -2.36 -15.64 4.51
C GLU A 6 -1.64 -16.01 5.83
N LEU A 7 -0.72 -15.18 6.33
CA LEU A 7 -0.09 -15.34 7.64
C LEU A 7 -1.08 -15.25 8.82
N TYR A 8 -2.29 -14.81 8.58
CA TYR A 8 -3.37 -14.89 9.57
C TYR A 8 -3.72 -16.34 9.95
N TRP A 9 -3.50 -17.30 9.04
CA TRP A 9 -3.88 -18.68 9.28
C TRP A 9 -2.82 -19.45 10.07
N PRO A 10 -3.19 -20.13 11.19
CA PRO A 10 -2.25 -20.93 11.97
C PRO A 10 -1.53 -22.01 11.17
N SER A 11 -2.18 -22.57 10.15
CA SER A 11 -1.56 -23.55 9.25
C SER A 11 -0.42 -22.96 8.43
N VAL A 12 -0.53 -21.69 8.01
CA VAL A 12 0.53 -20.97 7.28
C VAL A 12 1.66 -20.60 8.24
N GLN A 13 1.33 -20.07 9.42
CA GLN A 13 2.32 -19.77 10.47
C GLN A 13 3.16 -20.99 10.82
N ARG A 14 2.54 -22.15 10.96
CA ARG A 14 3.23 -23.43 11.21
C ARG A 14 4.21 -23.77 10.09
N ARG A 15 3.81 -23.60 8.83
CA ARG A 15 4.69 -23.83 7.68
C ARG A 15 5.90 -22.89 7.65
N VAL A 16 5.73 -21.65 8.06
CA VAL A 16 6.85 -20.70 8.20
C VAL A 16 7.82 -21.19 9.29
N CYS A 17 7.31 -21.57 10.45
CA CYS A 17 8.15 -22.11 11.54
C CYS A 17 8.88 -23.39 11.13
N GLU A 18 8.20 -24.32 10.47
CA GLU A 18 8.81 -25.53 9.92
C GLU A 18 9.96 -25.19 8.95
N ALA A 19 9.76 -24.22 8.05
CA ALA A 19 10.79 -23.79 7.10
C ALA A 19 12.01 -23.14 7.78
N LEU A 20 11.79 -22.47 8.91
CA LEU A 20 12.85 -21.87 9.72
C LEU A 20 13.50 -22.85 10.68
N GLY A 21 12.98 -24.08 10.81
CA GLY A 21 13.49 -25.08 11.76
C GLY A 21 13.22 -24.73 13.22
N VAL A 22 12.17 -23.93 13.51
CA VAL A 22 11.80 -23.50 14.86
C VAL A 22 10.48 -24.12 15.29
N PRO A 23 10.20 -24.24 16.61
CA PRO A 23 8.92 -24.70 17.12
C PRO A 23 7.77 -23.84 16.60
N SER A 24 6.64 -24.46 16.29
CA SER A 24 5.42 -23.72 15.97
C SER A 24 4.88 -23.06 17.23
N PRO A 25 4.34 -21.84 17.14
CA PRO A 25 3.73 -21.19 18.29
C PRO A 25 2.65 -22.11 18.86
N ALA A 26 2.75 -22.41 20.15
CA ALA A 26 1.68 -23.02 20.90
C ALA A 26 0.48 -22.07 20.91
N ASN A 27 -0.70 -22.48 21.21
CA ASN A 27 -1.96 -21.75 21.08
C ASN A 27 -1.88 -20.21 21.20
N ILE A 28 -2.63 -19.52 20.33
CA ILE A 28 -2.73 -18.06 20.17
C ILE A 28 -2.95 -17.27 21.50
N ILE A 29 -3.27 -17.93 22.59
CA ILE A 29 -3.71 -17.33 23.86
C ILE A 29 -2.67 -17.48 24.98
N GLU A 30 -1.74 -18.43 24.90
CA GLU A 30 -0.72 -18.68 25.92
C GLU A 30 0.63 -18.15 25.44
N GLU A 31 1.20 -17.18 26.17
CA GLU A 31 2.58 -16.75 26.00
C GLU A 31 3.52 -17.85 26.48
N GLU A 32 4.29 -18.43 25.57
CA GLU A 32 5.56 -19.00 25.95
C GLU A 32 6.62 -17.88 25.85
N GLU A 33 7.28 -17.56 26.96
CA GLU A 33 8.28 -16.48 27.07
C GLU A 33 9.44 -16.59 26.07
N ASP A 34 9.58 -17.72 25.37
CA ASP A 34 10.66 -18.04 24.45
C ASP A 34 10.19 -18.44 23.04
N GLU A 35 9.10 -17.88 22.52
CA GLU A 35 8.73 -18.10 21.11
C GLU A 35 9.77 -17.46 20.18
N PRO A 36 10.52 -18.25 19.37
CA PRO A 36 11.57 -17.73 18.49
C PRO A 36 11.00 -16.90 17.31
N VAL A 37 9.73 -17.08 16.99
CA VAL A 37 9.00 -16.32 15.94
C VAL A 37 7.64 -15.89 16.47
N VAL A 38 7.40 -14.60 16.48
CA VAL A 38 6.13 -14.00 16.91
C VAL A 38 5.39 -13.44 15.71
N PHE A 39 4.11 -13.83 15.53
CA PHE A 39 3.24 -13.31 14.49
C PHE A 39 2.37 -12.19 15.05
N CYS A 40 2.58 -10.95 14.58
CA CYS A 40 1.82 -9.76 14.97
C CYS A 40 0.78 -9.41 13.91
N SER A 41 -0.41 -8.96 14.32
CA SER A 41 -1.53 -8.73 13.41
C SER A 41 -1.25 -7.59 12.41
N TRP A 42 -0.84 -6.39 12.88
CA TRP A 42 -0.52 -5.27 11.97
C TRP A 42 0.58 -4.35 12.49
N PHE A 43 0.99 -4.45 13.76
CA PHE A 43 2.07 -3.64 14.30
C PHE A 43 2.82 -4.38 15.42
N TYR A 44 3.99 -3.85 15.74
CA TYR A 44 4.82 -4.26 16.87
C TYR A 44 5.47 -3.02 17.50
N LEU A 45 5.46 -2.92 18.83
CA LEU A 45 6.07 -1.83 19.57
C LEU A 45 7.40 -2.28 20.16
N SER A 46 8.47 -2.13 19.41
CA SER A 46 9.80 -2.56 19.80
C SER A 46 10.40 -1.65 20.86
N GLY A 47 10.70 -2.22 22.05
CA GLY A 47 11.38 -1.53 23.14
C GLY A 47 10.68 -0.25 23.64
N GLY A 48 9.40 -0.05 23.36
CA GLY A 48 8.63 1.12 23.73
C GLY A 48 8.99 2.43 23.00
N ASP A 49 10.02 2.44 22.17
CA ASP A 49 10.51 3.62 21.46
C ASP A 49 10.31 3.59 19.94
N THR A 50 9.96 2.44 19.37
CA THR A 50 9.83 2.23 17.93
C THR A 50 8.53 1.51 17.59
N TYR A 51 7.66 2.19 16.82
CA TYR A 51 6.44 1.63 16.26
C TYR A 51 6.72 1.04 14.88
N ILE A 52 6.59 -0.26 14.75
CA ILE A 52 6.84 -1.01 13.50
C ILE A 52 5.51 -1.46 12.94
N SER A 53 5.22 -1.09 11.70
CA SER A 53 4.03 -1.52 10.97
C SER A 53 4.34 -1.61 9.48
N HIS A 54 3.59 -2.40 8.73
CA HIS A 54 3.75 -2.38 7.28
C HIS A 54 3.34 -1.04 6.64
N GLY A 55 2.38 -0.32 7.25
CA GLY A 55 1.91 0.98 6.75
C GLY A 55 0.64 0.92 5.90
N HIS A 56 0.26 -0.23 5.37
CA HIS A 56 -0.92 -0.41 4.50
C HIS A 56 -2.25 0.02 5.16
N GLN A 57 -2.33 0.09 6.48
CA GLN A 57 -3.52 0.54 7.21
C GLN A 57 -3.80 2.05 7.03
N TYR A 58 -2.84 2.79 6.50
CA TYR A 58 -2.94 4.23 6.20
C TYR A 58 -3.12 4.52 4.72
N ASP A 59 -3.19 3.46 3.87
CA ASP A 59 -3.53 3.55 2.45
C ASP A 59 -4.97 3.07 2.23
N PRO A 60 -5.89 3.91 1.75
CA PRO A 60 -7.28 3.53 1.50
C PRO A 60 -7.46 2.35 0.55
N ASN A 61 -6.50 2.12 -0.34
CA ASN A 61 -6.58 1.02 -1.32
C ASN A 61 -6.12 -0.32 -0.73
N CYS A 62 -5.29 -0.28 0.32
CA CYS A 62 -4.66 -1.47 0.90
C CYS A 62 -5.06 -1.73 2.35
N VAL A 63 -5.85 -0.84 2.97
CA VAL A 63 -6.30 -1.02 4.35
C VAL A 63 -7.15 -2.27 4.51
N VAL A 64 -6.79 -3.10 5.48
CA VAL A 64 -7.61 -4.24 5.90
C VAL A 64 -8.71 -3.72 6.80
N ARG A 65 -9.96 -3.89 6.39
CA ARG A 65 -11.10 -3.54 7.22
C ARG A 65 -11.19 -4.52 8.39
N ASP A 66 -11.34 -4.00 9.59
CA ASP A 66 -11.42 -4.79 10.82
C ASP A 66 -10.19 -5.68 11.08
N PRO A 67 -8.97 -5.14 11.22
CA PRO A 67 -7.76 -5.95 11.39
C PRO A 67 -7.70 -6.73 12.71
N VAL A 68 -8.55 -6.39 13.68
CA VAL A 68 -8.73 -7.18 14.93
C VAL A 68 -9.41 -8.51 14.62
N ASP A 69 -10.37 -8.50 13.68
CA ASP A 69 -11.10 -9.71 13.25
C ASP A 69 -11.44 -9.62 11.75
N PRO A 70 -10.47 -9.92 10.87
CA PRO A 70 -10.61 -9.72 9.44
C PRO A 70 -11.43 -10.81 8.73
N LEU A 71 -12.01 -11.76 9.48
CA LEU A 71 -12.72 -12.87 8.89
C LEU A 71 -14.10 -12.48 8.36
N VAL A 72 -14.42 -13.04 7.21
CA VAL A 72 -15.73 -12.96 6.55
C VAL A 72 -16.16 -14.35 6.10
N GLU A 73 -17.46 -14.57 6.01
CA GLU A 73 -18.01 -15.82 5.49
C GLU A 73 -18.17 -15.74 3.97
N VAL A 74 -17.62 -16.73 3.28
CA VAL A 74 -17.80 -16.88 1.84
C VAL A 74 -18.19 -18.33 1.55
N TYR A 75 -19.44 -18.53 1.13
CA TYR A 75 -20.00 -19.88 0.87
C TYR A 75 -19.85 -20.84 2.07
N GLY A 76 -20.14 -20.36 3.28
CA GLY A 76 -20.03 -21.16 4.50
C GLY A 76 -18.62 -21.39 5.01
N ASN A 77 -17.60 -20.82 4.36
CA ASN A 77 -16.19 -20.95 4.77
C ASN A 77 -15.62 -19.62 5.26
N PRO A 78 -14.82 -19.63 6.34
CA PRO A 78 -14.11 -18.44 6.78
C PRO A 78 -13.02 -18.05 5.80
N ARG A 79 -12.94 -16.76 5.48
CA ARG A 79 -11.88 -16.19 4.66
C ARG A 79 -11.43 -14.87 5.24
N VAL A 80 -10.16 -14.53 5.03
CA VAL A 80 -9.65 -13.20 5.36
C VAL A 80 -10.19 -12.21 4.33
N ARG A 81 -10.73 -11.09 4.80
CA ARG A 81 -11.20 -10.00 3.93
C ARG A 81 -10.03 -9.33 3.24
N LEU A 82 -10.02 -9.38 1.91
CA LEU A 82 -8.97 -8.76 1.12
C LEU A 82 -9.24 -7.27 0.91
N PRO A 83 -8.22 -6.39 1.01
CA PRO A 83 -8.33 -5.01 0.59
C PRO A 83 -8.41 -4.88 -0.94
N PHE A 84 -8.80 -3.70 -1.42
CA PHE A 84 -8.96 -3.44 -2.87
C PHE A 84 -7.67 -3.70 -3.65
N GLY A 85 -6.51 -3.25 -3.15
CA GLY A 85 -5.22 -3.44 -3.81
C GLY A 85 -4.90 -4.92 -4.08
N ASP A 86 -5.16 -5.80 -3.11
CA ASP A 86 -4.93 -7.24 -3.26
C ASP A 86 -5.91 -7.88 -4.24
N ILE A 87 -7.17 -7.44 -4.24
CA ILE A 87 -8.15 -7.89 -5.23
C ILE A 87 -7.70 -7.47 -6.63
N ALA A 88 -7.25 -6.22 -6.79
CA ALA A 88 -6.72 -5.71 -8.06
C ALA A 88 -5.48 -6.49 -8.52
N ALA A 89 -4.54 -6.75 -7.61
CA ALA A 89 -3.35 -7.56 -7.92
C ALA A 89 -3.73 -8.97 -8.40
N ARG A 90 -4.63 -9.64 -7.70
CA ARG A 90 -5.03 -11.04 -8.01
C ARG A 90 -5.84 -11.17 -9.30
N TYR A 91 -6.80 -10.28 -9.53
CA TYR A 91 -7.78 -10.44 -10.62
C TYR A 91 -7.48 -9.59 -11.85
N MET A 92 -6.76 -8.51 -11.72
CA MET A 92 -6.41 -7.64 -12.83
C MET A 92 -4.93 -7.75 -13.20
N LEU A 93 -4.02 -7.41 -12.27
CA LEU A 93 -2.60 -7.32 -12.60
C LEU A 93 -1.99 -8.67 -13.00
N ASN A 94 -2.28 -9.75 -12.25
CA ASN A 94 -1.81 -11.09 -12.59
C ASN A 94 -2.32 -11.58 -13.95
N GLY A 95 -3.52 -11.14 -14.36
CA GLY A 95 -4.09 -11.47 -15.67
C GLY A 95 -3.49 -10.68 -16.84
N MET A 96 -2.93 -9.51 -16.56
CA MET A 96 -2.35 -8.64 -17.58
C MET A 96 -0.91 -9.01 -17.93
N GLY A 97 -0.17 -9.72 -17.05
CA GLY A 97 1.24 -10.06 -17.26
C GLY A 97 2.16 -8.84 -17.38
N TYR A 98 3.46 -9.04 -17.47
CA TYR A 98 4.46 -7.97 -17.68
C TYR A 98 4.33 -6.74 -16.80
N PHE A 99 4.04 -6.92 -15.52
CA PHE A 99 4.09 -5.86 -14.53
C PHE A 99 5.26 -6.08 -13.59
N ASN A 100 6.02 -5.01 -13.35
CA ASN A 100 6.98 -4.98 -12.27
C ASN A 100 6.25 -4.58 -10.98
N PRO A 101 6.03 -5.50 -10.03
CA PRO A 101 5.24 -5.22 -8.82
C PRO A 101 5.95 -4.27 -7.85
N HIS A 102 7.22 -3.96 -8.06
CA HIS A 102 8.03 -3.14 -7.16
C HIS A 102 8.19 -1.69 -7.65
N GLN A 103 7.67 -1.37 -8.83
CA GLN A 103 7.66 0.00 -9.33
C GLN A 103 6.25 0.58 -9.24
N SER A 104 6.08 1.57 -8.37
CA SER A 104 4.80 2.27 -8.19
C SER A 104 4.22 2.81 -9.49
N GLU A 105 5.08 3.29 -10.40
CA GLU A 105 4.68 3.81 -11.70
C GLU A 105 4.13 2.75 -12.66
N ASN A 106 4.47 1.47 -12.45
CA ASN A 106 4.01 0.39 -13.34
C ASN A 106 2.59 -0.07 -13.07
N TYR A 107 2.05 0.16 -11.88
CA TYR A 107 0.67 -0.23 -11.58
C TYR A 107 -0.35 0.71 -12.19
N ILE A 108 -0.02 2.01 -12.24
CA ILE A 108 -0.92 3.03 -12.78
C ILE A 108 -0.07 4.05 -13.53
N MET A 109 0.25 3.73 -14.76
CA MET A 109 0.96 4.63 -15.65
C MET A 109 0.03 5.76 -16.12
N SER A 110 0.61 6.88 -16.54
CA SER A 110 -0.14 7.89 -17.28
C SER A 110 -0.70 7.31 -18.59
N ALA A 111 -1.80 7.86 -19.10
CA ALA A 111 -2.39 7.41 -20.36
C ALA A 111 -1.37 7.35 -21.51
N GLY A 112 -0.48 8.33 -21.60
CA GLY A 112 0.57 8.36 -22.62
C GLY A 112 1.64 7.27 -22.42
N ALA A 113 1.95 6.90 -21.18
CA ALA A 113 2.85 5.81 -20.86
C ALA A 113 2.24 4.45 -21.21
N TYR A 114 0.94 4.21 -20.87
CA TYR A 114 0.21 3.02 -21.29
C TYR A 114 0.16 2.88 -22.82
N LEU A 115 -0.13 3.97 -23.54
CA LEU A 115 -0.20 3.96 -24.99
C LEU A 115 1.17 3.58 -25.60
N ARG A 116 2.24 4.17 -25.09
CA ARG A 116 3.61 3.88 -25.52
C ARG A 116 4.00 2.43 -25.24
N PHE A 117 3.69 1.95 -24.02
CA PHE A 117 3.92 0.57 -23.59
C PHE A 117 3.12 -0.42 -24.45
N PHE A 118 1.84 -0.11 -24.73
CA PHE A 118 0.99 -0.91 -25.61
C PHE A 118 1.61 -1.07 -27.00
N PHE A 119 1.99 0.02 -27.67
CA PHE A 119 2.57 -0.05 -29.00
C PHE A 119 3.96 -0.71 -29.02
N ARG A 120 4.75 -0.53 -27.97
CA ARG A 120 6.11 -1.09 -27.93
C ARG A 120 6.14 -2.58 -27.59
N TYR A 121 5.34 -3.01 -26.62
CA TYR A 121 5.40 -4.37 -26.08
C TYR A 121 4.14 -5.19 -26.34
N MET A 122 2.98 -4.62 -26.11
CA MET A 122 1.74 -5.35 -26.00
C MET A 122 1.16 -5.86 -27.31
N LEU A 123 1.30 -5.11 -28.40
CA LEU A 123 0.84 -5.56 -29.73
C LEU A 123 1.50 -6.86 -30.17
N LYS A 124 2.75 -7.10 -29.75
CA LYS A 124 3.51 -8.29 -30.12
C LYS A 124 3.32 -9.46 -29.17
N THR A 125 3.28 -9.17 -27.86
CA THR A 125 3.32 -10.20 -26.80
C THR A 125 1.96 -10.50 -26.20
N GLN A 126 1.08 -9.50 -26.13
CA GLN A 126 -0.26 -9.64 -25.54
C GLN A 126 -1.33 -8.87 -26.33
N PRO A 127 -1.71 -9.33 -27.54
CA PRO A 127 -2.70 -8.62 -28.37
C PRO A 127 -4.08 -8.52 -27.70
N LEU A 128 -4.37 -9.40 -26.74
CA LEU A 128 -5.64 -9.40 -25.98
C LEU A 128 -5.59 -8.57 -24.71
N LEU A 129 -4.55 -7.75 -24.48
CA LEU A 129 -4.40 -7.00 -23.21
C LEU A 129 -5.62 -6.15 -22.87
N LEU A 130 -6.21 -5.42 -23.82
CA LEU A 130 -7.41 -4.62 -23.57
C LEU A 130 -8.59 -5.48 -23.12
N TRP A 131 -8.70 -6.68 -23.65
CA TRP A 131 -9.72 -7.66 -23.26
C TRP A 131 -9.46 -8.19 -21.84
N THR A 132 -8.23 -8.61 -21.55
CA THR A 132 -7.86 -9.09 -20.20
C THR A 132 -7.95 -7.98 -19.16
N TRP A 133 -7.56 -6.75 -19.49
CA TRP A 133 -7.75 -5.60 -18.63
C TRP A 133 -9.23 -5.35 -18.32
N PHE A 134 -10.09 -5.30 -19.34
CA PHE A 134 -11.51 -5.04 -19.15
C PHE A 134 -12.16 -6.06 -18.22
N TRP A 135 -11.94 -7.34 -18.47
CA TRP A 135 -12.50 -8.40 -17.63
C TRP A 135 -11.88 -8.44 -16.25
N GLY A 136 -10.58 -8.19 -16.14
CA GLY A 136 -9.87 -8.07 -14.86
C GLY A 136 -10.36 -6.90 -14.03
N ALA A 137 -10.56 -5.73 -14.65
CA ALA A 137 -11.11 -4.54 -13.99
C ALA A 137 -12.57 -4.76 -13.56
N TYR A 138 -13.40 -5.36 -14.42
CA TYR A 138 -14.78 -5.72 -14.09
C TYR A 138 -14.84 -6.72 -12.92
N ALA A 139 -14.04 -7.78 -12.98
CA ALA A 139 -13.96 -8.77 -11.91
C ALA A 139 -13.50 -8.14 -10.59
N THR A 140 -12.48 -7.28 -10.65
CA THR A 140 -11.97 -6.54 -9.48
C THR A 140 -13.05 -5.65 -8.87
N LEU A 141 -13.78 -4.90 -9.69
CA LEU A 141 -14.88 -4.07 -9.21
C LEU A 141 -15.97 -4.93 -8.56
N TRP A 142 -16.42 -5.98 -9.25
CA TRP A 142 -17.48 -6.86 -8.76
C TRP A 142 -17.11 -7.55 -7.45
N ILE A 143 -15.90 -8.10 -7.36
CA ILE A 143 -15.41 -8.78 -6.15
C ILE A 143 -15.22 -7.78 -5.01
N SER A 144 -14.73 -6.58 -5.30
CA SER A 144 -14.59 -5.51 -4.29
C SER A 144 -15.95 -5.12 -3.70
N LEU A 145 -16.96 -4.93 -4.56
CA LEU A 145 -18.34 -4.65 -4.12
C LEU A 145 -18.92 -5.81 -3.31
N ARG A 146 -18.78 -7.03 -3.81
CA ARG A 146 -19.24 -8.21 -3.10
C ARG A 146 -18.56 -8.34 -1.74
N THR A 147 -17.25 -8.16 -1.67
CA THR A 147 -16.46 -8.22 -0.42
C THR A 147 -16.91 -7.15 0.57
N HIS A 148 -17.31 -5.98 0.08
CA HIS A 148 -17.86 -4.93 0.93
C HIS A 148 -19.16 -5.36 1.63
N TRP A 149 -20.02 -6.11 0.96
CA TRP A 149 -21.31 -6.58 1.49
C TRP A 149 -21.24 -7.91 2.24
N LEU A 150 -20.07 -8.57 2.29
CA LEU A 150 -19.91 -9.79 3.08
C LEU A 150 -20.09 -9.48 4.57
N HIS A 151 -20.82 -10.33 5.23
CA HIS A 151 -21.01 -10.24 6.67
C HIS A 151 -19.71 -10.60 7.39
N PRO A 152 -19.26 -9.78 8.35
CA PRO A 152 -18.12 -10.15 9.18
C PRO A 152 -18.51 -11.35 10.06
N MET A 153 -17.59 -12.30 10.19
CA MET A 153 -17.75 -13.45 11.12
C MET A 153 -17.38 -13.05 12.55
N ARG A 154 -17.58 -11.78 12.89
CA ARG A 154 -17.19 -11.23 14.16
C ARG A 154 -18.08 -11.73 15.29
N ASP A 155 -17.50 -12.40 16.26
CA ASP A 155 -18.13 -12.67 17.56
C ASP A 155 -17.87 -11.48 18.50
N PRO A 156 -18.92 -10.70 18.87
CA PRO A 156 -18.76 -9.58 19.77
C PRO A 156 -18.18 -9.96 21.14
N LEU A 157 -18.41 -11.18 21.59
CA LEU A 157 -17.94 -11.66 22.89
C LEU A 157 -16.43 -11.93 22.90
N LEU A 158 -15.85 -12.25 21.75
CA LEU A 158 -14.42 -12.56 21.60
C LEU A 158 -13.57 -11.35 21.19
N VAL A 159 -14.17 -10.19 20.90
CA VAL A 159 -13.42 -9.02 20.44
C VAL A 159 -12.42 -8.54 21.48
N ASP A 160 -12.81 -8.50 22.74
CA ASP A 160 -11.93 -8.03 23.81
C ASP A 160 -10.77 -8.99 24.06
N ASP A 161 -10.98 -10.29 23.92
CA ASP A 161 -9.92 -11.29 24.04
C ASP A 161 -8.95 -11.20 22.85
N LYS A 162 -9.45 -10.99 21.63
CA LYS A 162 -8.61 -10.73 20.45
C LYS A 162 -7.79 -9.45 20.62
N VAL A 163 -8.37 -8.38 21.13
CA VAL A 163 -7.65 -7.13 21.43
C VAL A 163 -6.56 -7.36 22.48
N ARG A 164 -6.81 -8.16 23.51
CA ARG A 164 -5.81 -8.52 24.53
C ARG A 164 -4.68 -9.33 23.91
N SER A 165 -5.00 -10.36 23.11
CA SER A 165 -4.00 -11.19 22.43
C SER A 165 -3.12 -10.35 21.50
N ILE A 166 -3.72 -9.44 20.71
CA ILE A 166 -2.94 -8.53 19.86
C ILE A 166 -2.03 -7.62 20.70
N ALA A 167 -2.54 -7.09 21.82
CA ALA A 167 -1.79 -6.21 22.70
C ALA A 167 -0.54 -6.93 23.26
N LEU A 168 -0.69 -8.15 23.75
CA LEU A 168 0.40 -8.97 24.27
C LEU A 168 1.46 -9.20 23.17
N ARG A 169 1.07 -9.77 22.04
CA ARG A 169 1.98 -10.08 20.91
C ARG A 169 2.68 -8.85 20.32
N SER A 170 2.05 -7.68 20.40
CA SER A 170 2.60 -6.43 19.87
C SER A 170 3.34 -5.58 20.90
N GLN A 171 3.56 -6.09 22.12
CA GLN A 171 4.15 -5.35 23.25
C GLN A 171 3.42 -4.02 23.54
N ALA A 172 2.10 -4.04 23.44
CA ALA A 172 1.25 -2.87 23.61
C ALA A 172 0.18 -3.08 24.70
N THR A 173 -0.57 -2.05 25.03
CA THR A 173 -1.76 -2.17 25.87
C THR A 173 -3.03 -2.33 25.05
N PRO A 174 -4.10 -2.96 25.57
CA PRO A 174 -5.39 -3.03 24.87
C PRO A 174 -5.95 -1.66 24.47
N SER A 175 -5.67 -0.62 25.27
CA SER A 175 -6.03 0.76 24.95
C SER A 175 -5.29 1.29 23.73
N MET A 176 -3.98 1.00 23.61
CA MET A 176 -3.19 1.36 22.43
C MET A 176 -3.72 0.69 21.18
N VAL A 177 -4.01 -0.63 21.24
CA VAL A 177 -4.59 -1.39 20.12
C VAL A 177 -5.87 -0.73 19.61
N ARG A 178 -6.82 -0.40 20.51
CA ARG A 178 -8.08 0.25 20.11
C ARG A 178 -7.85 1.64 19.52
N LYS A 179 -6.96 2.44 20.10
CA LYS A 179 -6.66 3.80 19.61
C LYS A 179 -5.94 3.76 18.27
N LEU A 180 -4.96 2.86 18.08
CA LEU A 180 -4.28 2.69 16.79
C LEU A 180 -5.24 2.18 15.70
N ASN A 181 -6.14 1.25 16.05
CA ASN A 181 -7.17 0.79 15.12
C ASN A 181 -8.10 1.94 14.66
N ALA A 182 -8.38 2.89 15.53
CA ALA A 182 -9.19 4.07 15.19
C ALA A 182 -8.48 5.08 14.27
N LEU A 183 -7.16 4.97 14.07
CA LEU A 183 -6.38 5.81 13.15
C LEU A 183 -6.42 5.30 11.70
N HIS A 184 -6.91 4.08 11.46
CA HIS A 184 -6.96 3.50 10.12
C HIS A 184 -7.87 4.32 9.19
N VAL A 185 -7.43 4.46 7.95
CA VAL A 185 -8.20 5.20 6.95
C VAL A 185 -9.40 4.39 6.45
N PRO A 186 -10.47 5.04 5.98
CA PRO A 186 -11.59 4.34 5.36
C PRO A 186 -11.16 3.60 4.10
N ALA A 187 -11.54 2.33 3.98
CA ALA A 187 -11.23 1.50 2.82
C ALA A 187 -11.85 2.07 1.52
N ALA A 188 -11.11 1.98 0.41
CA ALA A 188 -11.60 2.39 -0.91
C ALA A 188 -12.87 1.62 -1.32
N THR A 189 -13.04 0.38 -0.83
CA THR A 189 -14.25 -0.44 -1.05
C THR A 189 -15.53 0.19 -0.53
N ASN A 190 -15.45 1.21 0.32
CA ASN A 190 -16.61 1.98 0.77
C ASN A 190 -17.15 2.92 -0.32
N ASN A 191 -16.40 3.15 -1.41
CA ASN A 191 -16.80 4.03 -2.50
C ASN A 191 -16.61 3.35 -3.87
N PRO A 192 -17.69 2.75 -4.43
CA PRO A 192 -17.62 2.05 -5.72
C PRO A 192 -17.16 2.94 -6.88
N LEU A 193 -17.56 4.22 -6.87
CA LEU A 193 -17.15 5.16 -7.92
C LEU A 193 -15.65 5.45 -7.88
N ARG A 194 -15.06 5.47 -6.67
CA ARG A 194 -13.61 5.60 -6.53
C ARG A 194 -12.92 4.39 -7.14
N ILE A 195 -13.38 3.16 -6.83
CA ILE A 195 -12.82 1.94 -7.42
C ILE A 195 -12.93 1.95 -8.95
N ALA A 196 -14.11 2.26 -9.49
CA ALA A 196 -14.30 2.34 -10.94
C ALA A 196 -13.35 3.35 -11.60
N ARG A 197 -13.07 4.46 -10.92
CA ARG A 197 -12.16 5.51 -11.35
C ARG A 197 -10.71 5.07 -11.32
N GLU A 198 -10.26 4.39 -10.26
CA GLU A 198 -8.90 3.80 -10.17
C GLU A 198 -8.68 2.72 -11.22
N LEU A 199 -9.72 1.95 -11.54
CA LEU A 199 -9.69 0.90 -12.58
C LEU A 199 -9.91 1.43 -14.01
N TRP A 200 -10.05 2.75 -14.21
CA TRP A 200 -10.30 3.38 -15.51
C TRP A 200 -11.63 3.00 -16.19
N LEU A 201 -12.51 2.34 -15.48
CA LEU A 201 -13.82 1.92 -16.01
C LEU A 201 -14.74 3.10 -16.35
N ASP A 202 -14.63 4.21 -15.60
CA ASP A 202 -15.33 5.46 -15.90
C ASP A 202 -14.89 6.01 -17.26
N ARG A 203 -13.57 6.04 -17.52
CA ARG A 203 -13.01 6.52 -18.79
C ARG A 203 -13.39 5.62 -19.94
N ALA A 204 -13.31 4.31 -19.76
CA ALA A 204 -13.78 3.36 -20.76
C ALA A 204 -15.27 3.54 -21.06
N PHE A 205 -16.10 3.72 -20.02
CA PHE A 205 -17.52 3.97 -20.18
C PHE A 205 -17.80 5.26 -20.98
N PHE A 206 -17.14 6.36 -20.64
CA PHE A 206 -17.32 7.62 -21.38
C PHE A 206 -16.82 7.52 -22.82
N LEU A 207 -15.69 6.86 -23.07
CA LEU A 207 -15.17 6.64 -24.42
C LEU A 207 -16.16 5.81 -25.25
N LEU A 208 -16.59 4.66 -24.73
CA LEU A 208 -17.54 3.80 -25.43
C LEU A 208 -18.89 4.50 -25.67
N SER A 209 -19.36 5.28 -24.68
CA SER A 209 -20.56 6.07 -24.83
C SER A 209 -20.42 7.15 -25.91
N ALA A 210 -19.29 7.85 -25.97
CA ALA A 210 -19.00 8.83 -27.00
C ALA A 210 -18.98 8.20 -28.41
N LEU A 211 -18.32 7.05 -28.55
CA LEU A 211 -18.29 6.31 -29.83
C LEU A 211 -19.69 5.81 -30.21
N PHE A 212 -20.45 5.30 -29.26
CA PHE A 212 -21.83 4.87 -29.48
C PHE A 212 -22.71 6.02 -29.94
N LEU A 213 -22.66 7.17 -29.25
CA LEU A 213 -23.41 8.36 -29.63
C LEU A 213 -22.99 8.88 -31.00
N ALA A 214 -21.68 8.90 -31.30
CA ALA A 214 -21.19 9.27 -32.62
C ALA A 214 -21.76 8.35 -33.72
N TRP A 215 -21.77 7.05 -33.45
CA TRP A 215 -22.38 6.08 -34.36
C TRP A 215 -23.89 6.33 -34.54
N GLN A 216 -24.64 6.60 -33.45
CA GLN A 216 -26.06 6.94 -33.51
C GLN A 216 -26.31 8.18 -34.34
N VAL A 217 -25.50 9.22 -34.21
CA VAL A 217 -25.61 10.43 -35.05
C VAL A 217 -25.49 10.08 -36.53
N VAL A 218 -24.50 9.30 -36.91
CA VAL A 218 -24.30 8.86 -38.31
C VAL A 218 -25.47 8.03 -38.81
N LEU A 219 -25.97 7.11 -38.01
CA LEU A 219 -27.14 6.30 -38.37
C LEU A 219 -28.37 7.17 -38.63
N HIS A 220 -28.67 8.12 -37.77
CA HIS A 220 -29.84 9.03 -37.94
C HIS A 220 -29.69 9.93 -39.16
N VAL A 221 -28.47 10.48 -39.40
CA VAL A 221 -28.23 11.27 -40.60
C VAL A 221 -28.38 10.43 -41.84
N ASN A 222 -27.90 9.16 -41.84
CA ASN A 222 -27.98 8.26 -42.98
C ASN A 222 -29.43 7.88 -43.37
N ILE A 223 -30.39 8.02 -42.47
CA ILE A 223 -31.81 7.85 -42.76
C ILE A 223 -32.30 8.93 -43.72
N ALA A 224 -31.86 10.17 -43.54
CA ALA A 224 -32.27 11.32 -44.34
C ALA A 224 -31.38 11.51 -45.58
N TRP A 225 -30.08 11.31 -45.45
CA TRP A 225 -29.09 11.47 -46.50
C TRP A 225 -28.08 10.33 -46.46
N PRO A 226 -27.96 9.50 -47.51
CA PRO A 226 -26.96 8.41 -47.55
C PRO A 226 -25.56 9.00 -47.40
N ILE A 227 -24.89 8.63 -46.31
CA ILE A 227 -23.51 9.02 -46.02
C ILE A 227 -22.64 7.83 -45.76
N SER A 228 -21.32 7.95 -46.01
CA SER A 228 -20.36 6.89 -45.68
C SER A 228 -20.27 6.69 -44.15
N PRO A 229 -20.17 5.45 -43.66
CA PRO A 229 -19.94 5.14 -42.26
C PRO A 229 -18.67 5.82 -41.65
N PHE A 230 -17.69 6.15 -42.49
CA PHE A 230 -16.49 6.89 -42.05
C PHE A 230 -16.78 8.26 -41.48
N TRP A 231 -17.96 8.87 -41.77
CA TRP A 231 -18.36 10.12 -41.15
C TRP A 231 -18.51 10.04 -39.62
N VAL A 232 -18.51 8.84 -39.03
CA VAL A 232 -18.50 8.65 -37.57
C VAL A 232 -17.32 9.36 -36.88
N PHE A 233 -16.21 9.53 -37.58
CA PHE A 233 -15.05 10.21 -37.03
C PHE A 233 -15.29 11.66 -36.67
N VAL A 234 -16.21 12.36 -37.35
CA VAL A 234 -16.51 13.79 -37.09
C VAL A 234 -17.19 13.96 -35.73
N PRO A 235 -18.37 13.34 -35.43
CA PRO A 235 -18.96 13.43 -34.11
C PRO A 235 -18.09 12.77 -33.04
N ALA A 236 -17.36 11.70 -33.34
CA ALA A 236 -16.42 11.10 -32.42
C ALA A 236 -15.32 12.10 -31.98
N LEU A 237 -14.76 12.86 -32.93
CA LEU A 237 -13.78 13.89 -32.63
C LEU A 237 -14.39 15.00 -31.74
N ILE A 238 -15.62 15.42 -32.03
CA ILE A 238 -16.34 16.43 -31.22
C ILE A 238 -16.53 15.92 -29.79
N PHE A 239 -16.95 14.66 -29.60
CA PHE A 239 -17.12 14.07 -28.27
C PHE A 239 -15.79 13.82 -27.55
N MET A 240 -14.68 13.72 -28.28
CA MET A 240 -13.34 13.62 -27.68
C MET A 240 -12.87 14.93 -27.05
N LEU A 241 -13.35 16.09 -27.48
CA LEU A 241 -12.96 17.39 -26.92
C LEU A 241 -13.16 17.48 -25.40
N PRO A 242 -14.33 17.12 -24.81
CA PRO A 242 -14.50 17.08 -23.37
C PRO A 242 -13.85 15.86 -22.70
N TYR A 243 -13.71 14.74 -23.42
CA TYR A 243 -13.13 13.51 -22.87
C TYR A 243 -11.65 13.64 -22.53
N VAL A 244 -10.86 14.23 -23.43
CA VAL A 244 -9.40 14.34 -23.26
C VAL A 244 -9.03 15.12 -21.98
N PRO A 245 -9.54 16.34 -21.72
CA PRO A 245 -9.25 17.02 -20.46
C PRO A 245 -9.82 16.30 -19.24
N TYR A 246 -10.98 15.64 -19.34
CA TYR A 246 -11.49 14.82 -18.27
C TYR A 246 -10.51 13.68 -17.93
N ALA A 247 -10.10 12.89 -18.93
CA ALA A 247 -9.17 11.78 -18.72
C ALA A 247 -7.80 12.24 -18.18
N ALA A 248 -7.33 13.40 -18.61
CA ALA A 248 -6.07 14.00 -18.15
C ALA A 248 -6.16 14.59 -16.74
N SER A 249 -7.32 15.06 -16.31
CA SER A 249 -7.51 15.70 -14.99
C SER A 249 -7.50 14.69 -13.84
N ILE A 250 -7.83 13.44 -14.11
CA ILE A 250 -7.90 12.41 -13.09
C ILE A 250 -6.50 11.79 -12.90
N ARG A 251 -5.88 12.13 -11.78
CA ARG A 251 -4.64 11.46 -11.37
C ARG A 251 -4.98 10.28 -10.48
N PRO A 252 -4.26 9.13 -10.64
CA PRO A 252 -4.40 8.00 -9.74
C PRO A 252 -4.08 8.44 -8.31
N THR A 253 -4.92 8.06 -7.35
CA THR A 253 -4.73 8.46 -5.95
C THR A 253 -3.82 7.49 -5.18
N VAL A 254 -3.55 6.33 -5.75
CA VAL A 254 -2.80 5.24 -5.12
C VAL A 254 -1.40 5.68 -4.66
N PHE A 255 -0.76 6.63 -5.38
CA PHE A 255 0.62 7.05 -5.08
C PHE A 255 0.73 8.49 -4.56
N GLN A 256 -0.37 9.17 -4.30
CA GLN A 256 -0.34 10.60 -3.98
C GLN A 256 -0.49 10.92 -2.49
N THR A 257 -0.83 9.93 -1.67
CA THR A 257 -1.07 10.16 -0.25
C THR A 257 0.16 9.69 0.53
N PRO A 258 0.88 10.59 1.20
CA PRO A 258 1.92 10.16 2.13
C PRO A 258 1.29 9.28 3.21
N LEU A 259 1.86 8.09 3.46
CA LEU A 259 1.35 7.17 4.48
C LEU A 259 1.37 7.79 5.87
N LEU A 260 2.37 8.62 6.13
CA LEU A 260 2.54 9.34 7.38
C LEU A 260 2.58 10.83 7.11
N ASN A 261 1.65 11.57 7.69
CA ASN A 261 1.68 13.03 7.75
C ASN A 261 1.91 13.47 9.21
N GLU A 262 2.22 14.75 9.44
CA GLU A 262 2.52 15.28 10.77
C GLU A 262 1.41 15.01 11.79
N ARG A 263 0.14 15.11 11.39
CA ARG A 263 -0.99 14.83 12.28
C ARG A 263 -1.03 13.36 12.72
N LEU A 264 -0.83 12.43 11.79
CA LEU A 264 -0.82 10.99 12.09
C LEU A 264 0.40 10.62 12.93
N ALA A 265 1.56 11.21 12.62
CA ALA A 265 2.80 11.07 13.39
C ALA A 265 2.62 11.51 14.85
N ASP A 266 2.01 12.67 15.05
CA ASP A 266 1.70 13.19 16.38
C ASP A 266 0.72 12.28 17.16
N LEU A 267 -0.30 11.74 16.49
CA LEU A 267 -1.24 10.80 17.10
C LEU A 267 -0.58 9.48 17.48
N ILE A 268 0.25 8.90 16.59
CA ILE A 268 1.01 7.67 16.88
C ILE A 268 1.92 7.92 18.09
N PHE A 269 2.66 9.03 18.10
CA PHE A 269 3.52 9.40 19.23
C PHE A 269 2.73 9.55 20.55
N LYS A 270 1.59 10.23 20.54
CA LYS A 270 0.74 10.40 21.73
C LYS A 270 0.15 9.09 22.26
N ILE A 271 -0.12 8.14 21.36
CA ILE A 271 -0.68 6.84 21.75
C ILE A 271 0.40 5.90 22.26
N THR A 272 1.55 5.83 21.59
CA THR A 272 2.58 4.80 21.81
C THR A 272 3.80 5.30 22.59
N GLY A 273 4.08 6.60 22.57
CA GLY A 273 5.34 7.18 23.06
C GLY A 273 6.52 6.94 22.13
N ALA A 274 6.33 6.22 21.00
CA ALA A 274 7.38 5.88 20.08
C ALA A 274 7.88 7.09 19.30
N ARG A 275 9.19 7.31 19.31
CA ARG A 275 9.85 8.39 18.55
C ARG A 275 10.28 7.97 17.16
N ARG A 276 10.19 6.68 16.85
CA ARG A 276 10.49 6.11 15.52
C ARG A 276 9.27 5.39 15.00
N VAL A 277 9.04 5.55 13.72
CA VAL A 277 8.01 4.82 12.97
C VAL A 277 8.71 4.10 11.82
N VAL A 278 8.59 2.79 11.79
CA VAL A 278 9.14 1.97 10.70
C VAL A 278 7.99 1.47 9.84
N PHE A 279 8.02 1.85 8.57
CA PHE A 279 7.06 1.40 7.57
C PHE A 279 7.76 0.65 6.43
N GLY A 280 6.98 -0.05 5.63
CA GLY A 280 7.29 -0.59 4.31
C GLY A 280 6.28 -0.04 3.30
N HIS A 281 5.56 -0.90 2.62
CA HIS A 281 4.40 -0.67 1.76
C HIS A 281 4.66 0.14 0.48
N THR A 282 5.33 1.29 0.57
CA THR A 282 5.61 2.13 -0.62
C THR A 282 6.77 1.63 -1.45
N HIS A 283 7.57 0.71 -0.92
CA HIS A 283 8.79 0.19 -1.55
C HIS A 283 9.86 1.25 -1.83
N GLU A 284 9.74 2.43 -1.21
CA GLU A 284 10.70 3.53 -1.34
C GLU A 284 11.54 3.63 -0.07
N PRO A 285 12.86 3.34 -0.13
CA PRO A 285 13.73 3.53 1.02
C PRO A 285 13.73 5.00 1.44
N LYS A 286 13.37 5.27 2.70
CA LYS A 286 13.21 6.64 3.17
C LYS A 286 13.55 6.77 4.64
N CYS A 287 14.18 7.88 4.99
CA CYS A 287 14.38 8.29 6.37
C CYS A 287 14.15 9.80 6.45
N GLU A 288 13.15 10.22 7.19
CA GLU A 288 12.80 11.63 7.32
C GLU A 288 12.16 11.93 8.68
N GLN A 289 12.30 13.18 9.13
CA GLN A 289 11.59 13.65 10.31
C GLN A 289 10.17 14.09 9.92
N VAL A 290 9.16 13.50 10.58
CA VAL A 290 7.76 13.85 10.40
C VAL A 290 7.15 14.22 11.75
N GLY A 291 7.03 15.51 12.02
CA GLY A 291 6.59 16.00 13.34
C GLY A 291 7.48 15.46 14.47
N PRO A 292 6.90 14.82 15.51
CA PRO A 292 7.67 14.34 16.67
C PRO A 292 8.39 13.00 16.44
N VAL A 293 8.26 12.36 15.26
CA VAL A 293 8.82 11.03 14.99
C VAL A 293 9.75 11.02 13.78
N THR A 294 10.74 10.14 13.81
CA THR A 294 11.55 9.78 12.66
C THR A 294 10.87 8.64 11.90
N LEU A 295 10.49 8.87 10.66
CA LEU A 295 9.98 7.85 9.74
C LEU A 295 11.15 7.15 9.05
N LEU A 296 11.17 5.82 9.12
CA LEU A 296 12.07 4.95 8.38
C LEU A 296 11.25 4.01 7.51
N ASN A 297 11.55 3.95 6.23
CA ASN A 297 10.96 2.96 5.33
C ASN A 297 12.07 2.04 4.82
N GLY A 298 11.88 0.74 5.06
CA GLY A 298 12.87 -0.28 4.72
C GLY A 298 12.99 -0.58 3.22
N GLY A 299 12.19 0.06 2.37
CA GLY A 299 12.19 -0.26 0.94
C GLY A 299 11.64 -1.65 0.65
N PHE A 300 12.35 -2.41 -0.18
CA PHE A 300 11.97 -3.78 -0.57
C PHE A 300 13.18 -4.70 -0.74
N TRP A 301 12.96 -6.01 -0.59
CA TRP A 301 14.02 -7.03 -0.70
C TRP A 301 13.93 -7.86 -1.97
N SER A 302 12.76 -7.94 -2.59
CA SER A 302 12.59 -8.68 -3.84
C SER A 302 13.24 -7.94 -5.01
N MET A 303 13.67 -8.68 -6.02
CA MET A 303 14.22 -8.08 -7.23
C MET A 303 13.15 -7.29 -7.96
N ALA A 304 13.46 -6.05 -8.32
CA ALA A 304 12.67 -5.19 -9.18
C ALA A 304 13.46 -4.85 -10.44
N PHE A 305 12.75 -4.58 -11.53
CA PHE A 305 13.35 -4.28 -12.82
C PHE A 305 12.65 -3.07 -13.45
N SER A 306 13.41 -2.24 -14.17
CA SER A 306 12.85 -1.08 -14.89
C SER A 306 12.17 -1.46 -16.20
N ASP A 307 12.53 -2.62 -16.74
CA ASP A 307 12.07 -3.13 -18.02
C ASP A 307 11.21 -4.38 -17.85
N PRO A 308 10.23 -4.60 -18.74
CA PRO A 308 9.38 -5.79 -18.71
C PRO A 308 10.14 -7.10 -18.91
N GLU A 309 11.27 -7.02 -19.60
CA GLU A 309 12.13 -8.17 -19.91
C GLU A 309 12.97 -8.61 -18.68
N CYS A 310 12.90 -7.86 -17.57
CA CYS A 310 13.64 -8.13 -16.34
C CYS A 310 15.17 -8.17 -16.53
N THR A 311 15.71 -7.27 -17.36
CA THR A 311 17.15 -7.20 -17.67
C THR A 311 17.86 -6.10 -16.88
N VAL A 312 17.17 -4.98 -16.59
CA VAL A 312 17.73 -3.84 -15.87
C VAL A 312 17.18 -3.81 -14.45
N ARG A 313 17.99 -4.27 -13.49
CA ARG A 313 17.64 -4.29 -12.08
C ARG A 313 17.45 -2.87 -11.55
N LEU A 314 16.40 -2.66 -10.75
CA LEU A 314 16.10 -1.45 -10.02
C LEU A 314 16.25 -1.67 -8.52
N GLY A 315 16.72 -0.62 -7.87
CA GLY A 315 16.77 -0.54 -6.43
C GLY A 315 17.84 -1.42 -5.79
N GLU A 316 18.02 -1.19 -4.52
CA GLU A 316 18.96 -1.83 -3.65
C GLU A 316 18.20 -2.53 -2.54
N GLN A 317 18.74 -3.62 -2.02
CA GLN A 317 18.14 -4.35 -0.90
C GLN A 317 18.39 -3.55 0.38
N THR A 318 17.40 -2.78 0.80
CA THR A 318 17.50 -1.94 1.98
C THR A 318 16.70 -2.49 3.15
N PHE A 319 17.15 -2.20 4.36
CA PHE A 319 16.48 -2.59 5.60
C PHE A 319 16.77 -1.59 6.72
N VAL A 320 15.92 -1.57 7.72
CA VAL A 320 16.11 -0.77 8.93
C VAL A 320 16.80 -1.59 10.00
N TRP A 321 17.92 -1.09 10.50
CA TRP A 321 18.68 -1.72 11.57
C TRP A 321 18.56 -0.89 12.85
N ILE A 322 17.97 -1.50 13.89
CA ILE A 322 17.81 -0.88 15.20
C ILE A 322 18.74 -1.60 16.19
N ARG A 323 19.65 -0.85 16.79
CA ARG A 323 20.66 -1.40 17.71
C ARG A 323 20.83 -0.54 18.98
N PRO A 324 21.30 -1.12 20.09
CA PRO A 324 21.73 -0.31 21.24
C PRO A 324 22.79 0.70 20.82
N SER A 325 22.69 1.91 21.36
CA SER A 325 23.78 2.90 21.19
C SER A 325 24.95 2.55 22.09
N SER A 326 26.18 2.68 21.57
CA SER A 326 27.39 2.53 22.38
C SER A 326 27.62 3.67 23.37
N GLU A 327 26.97 4.83 23.14
CA GLU A 327 27.24 6.06 23.89
C GLU A 327 26.09 6.45 24.83
N SER A 328 24.93 5.78 24.73
CA SER A 328 23.76 6.11 25.55
C SER A 328 22.88 4.89 25.83
N THR A 329 21.97 5.03 26.78
CA THR A 329 20.92 4.02 27.07
C THR A 329 19.84 3.96 25.97
N SER A 330 19.92 4.82 24.95
CA SER A 330 19.00 4.88 23.82
C SER A 330 19.42 3.88 22.73
N ARG A 331 18.49 3.57 21.82
CA ARG A 331 18.77 2.78 20.62
C ARG A 331 18.92 3.73 19.43
N THR A 332 19.77 3.37 18.49
CA THR A 332 19.92 4.04 17.18
C THR A 332 19.21 3.22 16.12
N ALA A 333 18.62 3.89 15.14
CA ALA A 333 18.03 3.26 13.97
C ALA A 333 18.67 3.82 12.70
N GLU A 334 19.04 2.95 11.80
CA GLU A 334 19.72 3.30 10.56
C GLU A 334 19.04 2.59 9.40
N LEU A 335 18.92 3.27 8.27
CA LEU A 335 18.60 2.65 7.01
C LEU A 335 19.88 2.11 6.40
N CYS A 336 19.93 0.81 6.15
CA CYS A 336 21.09 0.11 5.64
C CYS A 336 20.78 -0.51 4.27
N GLU A 337 21.81 -0.64 3.45
CA GLU A 337 21.81 -1.36 2.20
C GLU A 337 22.59 -2.66 2.36
N TRP A 338 22.08 -3.76 1.80
CA TRP A 338 22.80 -5.02 1.74
C TRP A 338 23.62 -5.12 0.45
N LYS A 339 24.95 -5.21 0.57
CA LYS A 339 25.86 -5.42 -0.57
C LYS A 339 26.37 -6.84 -0.57
N THR A 340 25.93 -7.61 -1.55
CA THR A 340 26.26 -9.03 -1.69
C THR A 340 27.76 -9.29 -1.87
N ALA A 341 28.50 -8.32 -2.42
CA ALA A 341 29.96 -8.44 -2.63
C ALA A 341 30.77 -8.30 -1.33
N GLU A 342 30.24 -7.64 -0.31
CA GLU A 342 30.95 -7.31 0.91
C GLU A 342 30.50 -8.13 2.11
N GLU A 343 29.39 -8.91 1.99
CA GLU A 343 28.73 -9.66 3.07
C GLU A 343 28.46 -8.83 4.34
N THR A 344 28.51 -7.51 4.23
CA THR A 344 28.32 -6.59 5.35
C THR A 344 27.29 -5.53 5.00
N PRO A 345 26.44 -5.13 5.97
CA PRO A 345 25.50 -4.01 5.75
C PRO A 345 26.27 -2.70 5.64
N VAL A 346 26.07 -1.97 4.55
CA VAL A 346 26.59 -0.63 4.35
C VAL A 346 25.49 0.37 4.68
N ARG A 347 25.83 1.40 5.44
CA ARG A 347 24.90 2.47 5.81
C ARG A 347 24.40 3.18 4.55
N ALA A 348 23.11 3.12 4.27
CA ALA A 348 22.50 4.00 3.30
C ALA A 348 22.43 5.43 3.86
N VAL A 349 22.50 6.44 2.98
CA VAL A 349 22.72 7.85 3.31
C VAL A 349 21.56 8.48 4.10
N CYS A 350 21.25 7.94 5.27
CA CYS A 350 20.23 8.51 6.14
C CYS A 350 20.73 8.50 7.58
N VAL A 351 21.06 9.65 8.07
CA VAL A 351 21.45 9.88 9.47
C VAL A 351 20.17 10.27 10.20
N GLU A 352 19.81 9.53 11.26
CA GLU A 352 18.85 10.10 12.22
C GLU A 352 19.35 11.49 12.64
N PRO A 353 18.53 12.53 12.57
CA PRO A 353 18.95 13.83 13.08
C PRO A 353 19.37 13.65 14.53
N ALA A 354 20.58 14.09 14.87
CA ALA A 354 21.08 14.03 16.22
C ALA A 354 20.03 14.64 17.14
N HIS A 355 19.56 13.87 18.11
CA HIS A 355 18.65 14.38 19.13
C HIS A 355 19.43 15.49 19.88
N GLU A 356 19.09 16.75 19.63
CA GLU A 356 19.49 17.82 20.52
C GLU A 356 18.99 17.44 21.91
N SER A 357 19.95 17.11 22.76
CA SER A 357 19.73 16.80 24.15
C SER A 357 19.17 18.04 24.80
N LYS A 358 17.92 17.93 25.27
CA LYS A 358 17.30 18.72 26.34
C LYS A 358 17.62 20.22 26.32
N MET A 359 16.78 21.00 25.67
CA MET A 359 16.58 22.36 26.11
C MET A 359 16.03 22.33 27.56
N GLN A 360 16.87 22.65 28.52
CA GLN A 360 16.40 22.97 29.86
C GLN A 360 15.54 24.25 29.78
N PRO A 361 14.38 24.31 30.43
CA PRO A 361 13.59 25.52 30.45
C PRO A 361 14.33 26.56 31.29
N GLY A 362 14.90 27.58 30.60
CA GLY A 362 15.52 28.71 31.32
C GLY A 362 16.69 29.42 30.68
N GLN A 363 17.00 29.26 29.39
CA GLN A 363 18.02 30.13 28.75
C GLN A 363 17.39 31.01 27.67
N THR A 364 17.24 32.29 28.04
CA THR A 364 16.88 33.41 27.18
C THR A 364 17.97 33.59 26.11
N LEU A 365 17.56 33.73 24.85
CA LEU A 365 18.40 34.15 23.73
C LEU A 365 19.02 35.55 24.04
N GLN A 366 20.31 35.62 24.28
CA GLN A 366 21.05 36.85 24.12
C GLN A 366 21.43 36.99 22.63
N GLU A 367 20.88 38.04 22.03
CA GLU A 367 21.30 38.58 20.75
C GLU A 367 22.81 38.90 20.77
N THR A 368 23.57 38.28 19.92
CA THR A 368 24.88 38.84 19.50
C THR A 368 24.78 39.16 18.02
N GLY A 369 24.37 40.42 17.79
CA GLY A 369 24.64 41.07 16.51
C GLY A 369 26.13 41.48 16.45
N ARG A 370 26.70 41.33 15.25
CA ARG A 370 27.85 41.96 14.62
C ARG A 370 28.29 41.03 13.46
N GLY A 371 28.38 41.43 12.23
CA GLY A 371 28.64 42.69 11.60
C GLY A 371 29.57 42.37 10.43
N LEU A 372 29.13 42.63 9.25
CA LEU A 372 29.83 43.10 8.03
C LEU A 372 31.33 42.78 7.86
N ALA A 373 31.68 42.06 6.84
CA ALA A 373 32.50 42.57 5.72
C ALA A 373 32.35 41.59 4.54
#